data_d322a39e2b8f6aaf61556bdc04fb7f87
#
_entry.id   d322a39e2b8f6aaf61556bdc04fb7f87
#
_cell.length_a   1.000
_cell.length_b   1.000
_cell.length_c   1.000
_cell.angle_alpha   90.00
_cell.angle_beta   90.00
_cell.angle_gamma   90.00
#
_symmetry.space_group_name_H-M   'P 1'
#
loop_
_entity.id
_entity.type
_entity.pdbx_description
1 polymer ?
#
loop_
_entity_poly.entity_id
_entity_poly.type
_entity_poly.pdbx_seq_one_letter_code
_entity_poly.pdbx_strand_id
1 'polypeptide(L)'
;MGAPGSCSPSSTGLKYNFPEFTFKDRVNFKRQFISENFKIKKILGILGEDLGGFETYTWACEYPDEMEFILVFDSAFKTNGARYAISKGLDSVIDLTEGFYDDTYDISLTKAIVTLNKLLFTFHIPRKMFENISNVEIDVMMDDYVDEGLFMDVYDFKYRNDSILKYDVEDKLSNIKAKALIITSTEENGYFNPELDTLPLKDLIKDSTVLIFDLNLDNLNYQADYSNVGEEVILFLNQFKR
;
A
#
# COMPACT_ATOMS: atom_id res chain seq x y z
N MET A 1 -2.81 9.23 -4.93
CA MET A 1 -2.13 10.45 -5.39
C MET A 1 -2.62 10.78 -6.79
N GLY A 2 -3.25 11.94 -6.96
CA GLY A 2 -3.67 12.40 -8.26
C GLY A 2 -2.49 12.94 -9.05
N ALA A 3 -1.88 12.10 -9.90
CA ALA A 3 -0.95 12.63 -10.89
C ALA A 3 -1.68 13.63 -11.81
N PRO A 4 -0.99 14.64 -12.36
CA PRO A 4 -1.60 15.54 -13.34
C PRO A 4 -2.30 14.75 -14.46
N GLY A 5 -3.59 15.03 -14.69
CA GLY A 5 -4.42 14.32 -15.66
C GLY A 5 -5.08 13.03 -15.16
N SER A 6 -4.88 12.64 -13.90
CA SER A 6 -5.63 11.52 -13.32
C SER A 6 -7.05 11.94 -12.94
N CYS A 7 -7.97 10.98 -12.98
CA CYS A 7 -9.32 11.15 -12.44
C CYS A 7 -9.25 10.98 -10.92
N SER A 8 -9.47 12.05 -10.18
CA SER A 8 -9.43 12.07 -8.71
C SER A 8 -10.57 12.94 -8.16
N PRO A 9 -10.88 12.84 -6.86
CA PRO A 9 -11.87 13.67 -6.21
C PRO A 9 -11.71 15.17 -6.53
N SER A 10 -10.51 15.71 -6.36
CA SER A 10 -10.25 17.13 -6.63
C SER A 10 -10.18 17.46 -8.11
N SER A 11 -9.53 16.62 -8.95
CA SER A 11 -9.40 16.91 -10.40
C SER A 11 -10.72 16.88 -11.14
N THR A 12 -11.71 16.14 -10.65
CA THR A 12 -13.07 16.11 -11.18
C THR A 12 -13.98 17.20 -10.61
N GLY A 13 -13.55 17.89 -9.56
CA GLY A 13 -14.37 18.83 -8.80
C GLY A 13 -15.44 18.17 -7.92
N LEU A 14 -15.50 16.82 -7.86
CA LEU A 14 -16.49 16.10 -7.06
C LEU A 14 -16.16 16.12 -5.57
N LYS A 15 -14.88 16.29 -5.21
CA LYS A 15 -14.40 16.36 -3.81
C LYS A 15 -15.02 15.27 -2.95
N TYR A 16 -15.72 15.63 -1.86
CA TYR A 16 -16.41 14.69 -0.96
C TYR A 16 -17.63 13.97 -1.58
N ASN A 17 -18.04 14.35 -2.77
CA ASN A 17 -19.10 13.66 -3.55
C ASN A 17 -18.51 12.66 -4.56
N PHE A 18 -17.20 12.43 -4.55
CA PHE A 18 -16.58 11.44 -5.42
C PHE A 18 -17.12 10.04 -5.10
N PRO A 19 -17.37 9.18 -6.10
CA PRO A 19 -17.87 7.84 -5.83
C PRO A 19 -16.85 7.01 -5.05
N GLU A 20 -17.34 6.29 -4.05
CA GLU A 20 -16.52 5.31 -3.33
C GLU A 20 -16.01 4.24 -4.29
N PHE A 21 -14.80 3.77 -4.04
CA PHE A 21 -14.19 2.68 -4.81
C PHE A 21 -13.44 1.71 -3.90
N THR A 22 -13.21 0.52 -4.43
CA THR A 22 -12.49 -0.56 -3.78
C THR A 22 -11.21 -0.90 -4.55
N PHE A 23 -10.33 -1.73 -3.96
CA PHE A 23 -9.20 -2.28 -4.69
C PHE A 23 -9.63 -3.12 -5.90
N LYS A 24 -10.80 -3.77 -5.84
CA LYS A 24 -11.37 -4.47 -6.99
C LYS A 24 -11.72 -3.53 -8.15
N ASP A 25 -12.27 -2.36 -7.86
CA ASP A 25 -12.57 -1.37 -8.89
C ASP A 25 -11.30 -0.85 -9.56
N ARG A 26 -10.24 -0.61 -8.78
CA ARG A 26 -8.91 -0.23 -9.30
C ARG A 26 -8.32 -1.31 -10.20
N VAL A 27 -8.41 -2.56 -9.81
CA VAL A 27 -7.98 -3.71 -10.61
C VAL A 27 -8.80 -3.79 -11.90
N ASN A 28 -10.13 -3.68 -11.82
CA ASN A 28 -11.01 -3.72 -12.99
C ASN A 28 -10.66 -2.62 -14.00
N PHE A 29 -10.43 -1.40 -13.53
CA PHE A 29 -10.00 -0.29 -14.37
C PHE A 29 -8.65 -0.60 -15.08
N LYS A 30 -7.65 -1.07 -14.37
CA LYS A 30 -6.34 -1.42 -14.92
C LYS A 30 -6.46 -2.55 -15.96
N ARG A 31 -7.25 -3.59 -15.66
CA ARG A 31 -7.52 -4.69 -16.60
C ARG A 31 -8.17 -4.21 -17.89
N GLN A 32 -9.21 -3.39 -17.76
CA GLN A 32 -9.90 -2.81 -18.90
C GLN A 32 -8.94 -1.96 -19.74
N PHE A 33 -8.17 -1.09 -19.10
CA PHE A 33 -7.17 -0.25 -19.78
C PHE A 33 -6.14 -1.08 -20.56
N ILE A 34 -5.57 -2.11 -19.95
CA ILE A 34 -4.58 -2.99 -20.60
C ILE A 34 -5.21 -3.75 -21.76
N SER A 35 -6.41 -4.30 -21.56
CA SER A 35 -7.11 -5.06 -22.59
C SER A 35 -7.50 -4.19 -23.79
N GLU A 36 -8.04 -2.99 -23.54
CA GLU A 36 -8.53 -2.11 -24.61
C GLU A 36 -7.41 -1.44 -25.40
N ASN A 37 -6.37 -0.99 -24.71
CA ASN A 37 -5.29 -0.21 -25.34
C ASN A 37 -4.15 -1.09 -25.90
N PHE A 38 -3.81 -2.17 -25.21
CA PHE A 38 -2.68 -3.04 -25.59
C PHE A 38 -3.12 -4.41 -26.12
N LYS A 39 -4.42 -4.73 -26.08
CA LYS A 39 -5.00 -6.03 -26.48
C LYS A 39 -4.42 -7.23 -25.70
N ILE A 40 -3.89 -6.97 -24.52
CA ILE A 40 -3.31 -7.96 -23.63
C ILE A 40 -4.44 -8.54 -22.77
N LYS A 41 -4.60 -9.86 -22.79
CA LYS A 41 -5.61 -10.60 -22.00
C LYS A 41 -4.98 -11.43 -20.88
N LYS A 42 -3.72 -11.81 -21.05
CA LYS A 42 -2.92 -12.52 -20.05
C LYS A 42 -1.61 -11.79 -19.85
N ILE A 43 -1.22 -11.63 -18.62
CA ILE A 43 0.04 -11.04 -18.21
C ILE A 43 0.93 -12.14 -17.66
N LEU A 44 2.24 -11.99 -17.76
CA LEU A 44 3.18 -12.97 -17.23
C LEU A 44 3.10 -13.01 -15.70
N GLY A 45 3.15 -11.85 -15.08
CA GLY A 45 3.08 -11.72 -13.63
C GLY A 45 2.75 -10.30 -13.19
N ILE A 46 2.43 -10.16 -11.90
CA ILE A 46 2.16 -8.88 -11.24
C ILE A 46 3.14 -8.75 -10.07
N LEU A 47 3.73 -7.56 -9.96
CA LEU A 47 4.56 -7.16 -8.84
C LEU A 47 3.84 -6.06 -8.06
N GLY A 48 3.82 -6.15 -6.75
CA GLY A 48 3.18 -5.16 -5.90
C GLY A 48 3.86 -5.02 -4.55
N GLU A 49 3.94 -3.80 -4.07
CA GLU A 49 4.46 -3.43 -2.76
C GLU A 49 3.39 -2.62 -2.02
N ASP A 50 3.28 -2.78 -0.70
CA ASP A 50 2.30 -2.10 0.14
C ASP A 50 0.88 -2.14 -0.46
N LEU A 51 0.27 -1.02 -0.81
CA LEU A 51 -1.04 -0.95 -1.46
C LEU A 51 -1.04 -1.55 -2.87
N GLY A 52 0.11 -1.59 -3.55
CA GLY A 52 0.28 -2.35 -4.80
C GLY A 52 0.15 -3.85 -4.57
N GLY A 53 0.55 -4.35 -3.41
CA GLY A 53 0.31 -5.74 -3.00
C GLY A 53 -1.18 -6.03 -2.77
N PHE A 54 -1.96 -5.10 -2.19
CA PHE A 54 -3.42 -5.23 -2.09
C PHE A 54 -4.06 -5.43 -3.47
N GLU A 55 -3.64 -4.65 -4.46
CA GLU A 55 -4.11 -4.82 -5.84
C GLU A 55 -3.65 -6.14 -6.44
N THR A 56 -2.42 -6.56 -6.16
CA THR A 56 -1.88 -7.83 -6.66
C THR A 56 -2.65 -9.02 -6.13
N TYR A 57 -2.90 -9.09 -4.82
CA TYR A 57 -3.75 -10.13 -4.24
C TYR A 57 -5.18 -10.08 -4.78
N THR A 58 -5.77 -8.87 -4.87
CA THR A 58 -7.12 -8.70 -5.42
C THR A 58 -7.20 -9.23 -6.84
N TRP A 59 -6.23 -8.89 -7.69
CA TRP A 59 -6.21 -9.34 -9.09
C TRP A 59 -6.07 -10.85 -9.19
N ALA A 60 -5.13 -11.43 -8.46
CA ALA A 60 -4.89 -12.87 -8.46
C ALA A 60 -6.08 -13.69 -7.91
N CYS A 61 -6.80 -13.14 -6.91
CA CYS A 61 -8.00 -13.76 -6.36
C CYS A 61 -9.21 -13.72 -7.31
N GLU A 62 -9.44 -12.55 -7.93
CA GLU A 62 -10.62 -12.31 -8.76
C GLU A 62 -10.45 -12.84 -10.20
N TYR A 63 -9.20 -12.91 -10.69
CA TYR A 63 -8.86 -13.30 -12.07
C TYR A 63 -7.69 -14.28 -12.11
N PRO A 64 -7.84 -15.46 -11.49
CA PRO A 64 -6.72 -16.39 -11.25
C PRO A 64 -6.10 -16.99 -12.51
N ASP A 65 -6.76 -16.90 -13.67
CA ASP A 65 -6.26 -17.45 -14.94
C ASP A 65 -5.50 -16.42 -15.80
N GLU A 66 -5.33 -15.21 -15.32
CA GLU A 66 -4.74 -14.11 -16.10
C GLU A 66 -3.23 -13.95 -15.92
N MET A 67 -2.62 -14.61 -14.94
CA MET A 67 -1.18 -14.51 -14.67
C MET A 67 -0.57 -15.84 -14.30
N GLU A 68 0.76 -15.98 -14.51
CA GLU A 68 1.54 -17.17 -14.16
C GLU A 68 2.17 -17.02 -12.76
N PHE A 69 2.53 -15.79 -12.35
CA PHE A 69 3.07 -15.53 -11.01
C PHE A 69 2.60 -14.21 -10.42
N ILE A 70 2.74 -14.10 -9.10
CA ILE A 70 2.70 -12.84 -8.36
C ILE A 70 3.96 -12.72 -7.50
N LEU A 71 4.45 -11.48 -7.34
CA LEU A 71 5.53 -11.13 -6.46
C LEU A 71 5.09 -9.96 -5.60
N VAL A 72 5.08 -10.16 -4.28
CA VAL A 72 4.54 -9.15 -3.35
C VAL A 72 5.58 -8.84 -2.28
N PHE A 73 5.80 -7.54 -2.06
CA PHE A 73 6.67 -7.02 -1.02
C PHE A 73 5.85 -6.32 0.06
N ASP A 74 6.18 -6.57 1.34
CA ASP A 74 5.69 -5.88 2.54
C ASP A 74 4.22 -5.43 2.43
N SER A 75 3.32 -6.40 2.23
CA SER A 75 1.91 -6.13 2.03
C SER A 75 1.02 -7.12 2.78
N ALA A 76 -0.17 -6.68 3.14
CA ALA A 76 -1.17 -7.49 3.82
C ALA A 76 -2.28 -7.94 2.87
N PHE A 77 -3.00 -8.97 3.29
CA PHE A 77 -4.16 -9.50 2.58
C PHE A 77 -5.51 -9.04 3.16
N LYS A 78 -5.46 -8.30 4.26
CA LYS A 78 -6.65 -7.67 4.88
C LYS A 78 -6.27 -6.49 5.77
N THR A 79 -7.23 -5.63 6.04
CA THR A 79 -7.10 -4.53 7.01
C THR A 79 -7.76 -4.93 8.33
N ASN A 80 -6.91 -5.24 9.32
CA ASN A 80 -7.34 -5.61 10.66
C ASN A 80 -6.38 -5.05 11.73
N GLY A 81 -6.65 -5.34 13.01
CA GLY A 81 -5.76 -5.03 14.12
C GLY A 81 -5.31 -3.57 14.16
N ALA A 82 -4.01 -3.36 14.29
CA ALA A 82 -3.40 -2.02 14.39
C ALA A 82 -3.64 -1.20 13.11
N ARG A 83 -3.50 -1.79 11.92
CA ARG A 83 -3.77 -1.13 10.64
C ARG A 83 -5.19 -0.56 10.59
N TYR A 84 -6.18 -1.34 10.98
CA TYR A 84 -7.57 -0.87 11.04
C TYR A 84 -7.73 0.29 12.02
N ALA A 85 -7.19 0.16 13.23
CA ALA A 85 -7.28 1.20 14.26
C ALA A 85 -6.62 2.51 13.83
N ILE A 86 -5.42 2.43 13.23
CA ILE A 86 -4.69 3.58 12.69
C ILE A 86 -5.50 4.24 11.57
N SER A 87 -5.97 3.46 10.58
CA SER A 87 -6.78 3.99 9.48
C SER A 87 -8.06 4.67 9.96
N LYS A 88 -8.71 4.14 11.01
CA LYS A 88 -9.86 4.80 11.66
C LYS A 88 -9.45 6.11 12.35
N GLY A 89 -8.28 6.14 13.00
CA GLY A 89 -7.75 7.36 13.60
C GLY A 89 -7.48 8.46 12.57
N LEU A 90 -6.86 8.08 11.44
CA LEU A 90 -6.59 9.01 10.32
C LEU A 90 -7.90 9.52 9.69
N ASP A 91 -8.90 8.65 9.56
CA ASP A 91 -10.25 9.01 9.11
C ASP A 91 -10.86 10.10 9.99
N SER A 92 -10.72 9.95 11.32
CA SER A 92 -11.22 10.93 12.30
C SER A 92 -10.55 12.31 12.17
N VAL A 93 -9.28 12.39 11.77
CA VAL A 93 -8.62 13.69 11.50
C VAL A 93 -9.34 14.42 10.37
N ILE A 94 -9.76 13.69 9.33
CA ILE A 94 -10.48 14.27 8.19
C ILE A 94 -11.89 14.68 8.61
N ASP A 95 -12.61 13.81 9.31
CA ASP A 95 -13.98 14.06 9.75
C ASP A 95 -14.09 15.26 10.68
N LEU A 96 -13.05 15.60 11.45
CA LEU A 96 -12.96 16.77 12.32
C LEU A 96 -12.51 18.04 11.57
N THR A 97 -12.17 17.94 10.28
CA THR A 97 -11.67 19.07 9.49
C THR A 97 -12.85 19.88 8.93
N GLU A 98 -13.05 21.08 9.46
CA GLU A 98 -14.23 21.92 9.14
C GLU A 98 -14.43 22.15 7.63
N GLY A 99 -13.34 22.43 6.89
CA GLY A 99 -13.41 22.70 5.45
C GLY A 99 -13.60 21.48 4.55
N PHE A 100 -13.64 20.27 5.10
CA PHE A 100 -13.70 19.05 4.27
C PHE A 100 -15.05 18.90 3.52
N TYR A 101 -16.15 19.18 4.21
CA TYR A 101 -17.51 19.06 3.68
C TYR A 101 -18.04 20.35 3.06
N ASP A 102 -17.32 21.46 3.24
CA ASP A 102 -17.64 22.75 2.64
C ASP A 102 -16.89 22.93 1.33
N ASP A 103 -17.53 23.41 0.30
CA ASP A 103 -16.89 23.60 -1.02
C ASP A 103 -15.88 24.77 -1.05
N THR A 104 -15.55 25.33 0.10
CA THR A 104 -14.60 26.43 0.26
C THR A 104 -13.21 25.91 0.57
N TYR A 105 -12.20 26.46 -0.12
CA TYR A 105 -10.81 26.23 0.27
C TYR A 105 -10.60 26.84 1.67
N ASP A 106 -10.25 25.99 2.64
CA ASP A 106 -9.95 26.41 4.00
C ASP A 106 -8.55 25.93 4.40
N ILE A 107 -7.86 26.74 5.18
CA ILE A 107 -6.56 26.41 5.76
C ILE A 107 -6.63 25.16 6.66
N SER A 108 -7.82 24.77 7.11
CA SER A 108 -8.06 23.54 7.86
C SER A 108 -7.66 22.31 7.05
N LEU A 109 -7.86 22.29 5.71
CA LEU A 109 -7.46 21.20 4.83
C LEU A 109 -5.94 21.04 4.80
N THR A 110 -5.19 22.14 4.72
CA THR A 110 -3.72 22.08 4.79
C THR A 110 -3.24 21.58 6.16
N LYS A 111 -3.86 22.03 7.26
CA LYS A 111 -3.55 21.56 8.61
C LYS A 111 -3.85 20.05 8.75
N ALA A 112 -4.94 19.59 8.15
CA ALA A 112 -5.27 18.15 8.13
C ALA A 112 -4.16 17.34 7.43
N ILE A 113 -3.73 17.76 6.23
CA ILE A 113 -2.63 17.11 5.50
C ILE A 113 -1.34 17.05 6.31
N VAL A 114 -0.95 18.17 6.94
CA VAL A 114 0.23 18.22 7.84
C VAL A 114 0.07 17.21 8.98
N THR A 115 -1.08 17.20 9.64
CA THR A 115 -1.35 16.29 10.75
C THR A 115 -1.33 14.82 10.31
N LEU A 116 -1.97 14.51 9.18
CA LEU A 116 -1.97 13.17 8.59
C LEU A 116 -0.55 12.69 8.28
N ASN A 117 0.28 13.55 7.67
CA ASN A 117 1.67 13.17 7.35
C ASN A 117 2.51 12.95 8.61
N LYS A 118 2.36 13.75 9.67
CA LYS A 118 3.04 13.51 10.96
C LYS A 118 2.64 12.18 11.59
N LEU A 119 1.35 11.84 11.54
CA LEU A 119 0.88 10.55 12.02
C LEU A 119 1.38 9.41 11.14
N LEU A 120 1.33 9.55 9.81
CA LEU A 120 1.86 8.56 8.88
C LEU A 120 3.35 8.31 9.09
N PHE A 121 4.16 9.35 9.28
CA PHE A 121 5.57 9.22 9.65
C PHE A 121 5.73 8.31 10.87
N THR A 122 4.99 8.59 11.94
CA THR A 122 5.07 7.84 13.20
C THR A 122 4.69 6.37 13.03
N PHE A 123 3.78 6.05 12.11
CA PHE A 123 3.28 4.68 11.90
C PHE A 123 4.07 3.90 10.84
N HIS A 124 4.63 4.58 9.83
CA HIS A 124 5.38 3.92 8.75
C HIS A 124 6.82 3.61 9.14
N ILE A 125 7.42 4.42 10.01
CA ILE A 125 8.81 4.22 10.41
C ILE A 125 8.90 3.03 11.40
N PRO A 126 9.79 2.05 11.17
CA PRO A 126 10.04 0.98 12.13
C PRO A 126 10.46 1.51 13.48
N ARG A 127 9.92 0.93 14.55
CA ARG A 127 10.21 1.36 15.94
C ARG A 127 11.68 1.36 16.26
N LYS A 128 12.40 0.34 15.82
CA LYS A 128 13.83 0.18 16.02
C LYS A 128 14.66 1.36 15.50
N MET A 129 14.17 2.03 14.46
CA MET A 129 14.83 3.21 13.92
C MET A 129 14.84 4.37 14.92
N PHE A 130 13.73 4.58 15.64
CA PHE A 130 13.65 5.64 16.67
C PHE A 130 14.58 5.43 17.87
N GLU A 131 15.05 4.21 18.11
CA GLU A 131 15.95 3.90 19.24
C GLU A 131 17.36 4.48 19.05
N ASN A 132 17.75 4.74 17.79
CA ASN A 132 19.14 5.10 17.44
C ASN A 132 19.29 6.55 16.94
N ILE A 133 18.22 7.34 16.91
CA ILE A 133 18.23 8.72 16.42
C ILE A 133 17.84 9.69 17.53
N SER A 134 18.39 10.91 17.48
CA SER A 134 18.07 11.96 18.45
C SER A 134 16.71 12.63 18.13
N ASN A 135 16.11 13.29 19.13
CA ASN A 135 14.87 14.05 18.92
C ASN A 135 15.01 15.12 17.82
N VAL A 136 16.20 15.74 17.69
CA VAL A 136 16.46 16.74 16.64
C VAL A 136 16.43 16.10 15.25
N GLU A 137 17.00 14.89 15.11
CA GLU A 137 16.94 14.15 13.84
C GLU A 137 15.51 13.68 13.53
N ILE A 138 14.75 13.26 14.54
CA ILE A 138 13.32 12.94 14.38
C ILE A 138 12.55 14.14 13.87
N ASP A 139 12.76 15.34 14.45
CA ASP A 139 12.09 16.56 14.02
C ASP A 139 12.40 16.89 12.55
N VAL A 140 13.66 16.80 12.14
CA VAL A 140 14.08 17.02 10.75
C VAL A 140 13.45 16.02 9.80
N MET A 141 13.52 14.73 10.11
CA MET A 141 12.93 13.67 9.27
C MET A 141 11.41 13.80 9.16
N MET A 142 10.75 14.18 10.25
CA MET A 142 9.30 14.40 10.25
C MET A 142 8.91 15.62 9.40
N ASP A 143 9.68 16.69 9.46
CA ASP A 143 9.45 17.90 8.65
C ASP A 143 9.68 17.59 7.17
N ASP A 144 10.74 16.88 6.79
CA ASP A 144 11.00 16.42 5.42
C ASP A 144 9.85 15.54 4.90
N TYR A 145 9.36 14.60 5.71
CA TYR A 145 8.23 13.74 5.37
C TYR A 145 6.93 14.54 5.15
N VAL A 146 6.70 15.56 5.97
CA VAL A 146 5.57 16.48 5.81
C VAL A 146 5.69 17.28 4.52
N ASP A 147 6.87 17.83 4.22
CA ASP A 147 7.11 18.63 3.02
C ASP A 147 6.88 17.81 1.75
N GLU A 148 7.34 16.57 1.69
CA GLU A 148 7.03 15.64 0.60
C GLU A 148 5.52 15.33 0.52
N GLY A 149 4.85 15.25 1.66
CA GLY A 149 3.43 14.97 1.77
C GLY A 149 2.50 16.15 1.48
N LEU A 150 3.00 17.40 1.41
CA LEU A 150 2.16 18.58 1.15
C LEU A 150 1.47 18.57 -0.22
N PHE A 151 1.98 17.78 -1.17
CA PHE A 151 1.33 17.57 -2.48
C PHE A 151 0.17 16.58 -2.41
N MET A 152 -0.08 15.96 -1.26
CA MET A 152 -1.19 15.04 -1.06
C MET A 152 -2.50 15.84 -1.00
N ASP A 153 -3.50 15.36 -1.70
CA ASP A 153 -4.86 15.89 -1.64
C ASP A 153 -5.64 15.20 -0.52
N VAL A 154 -6.34 15.97 0.32
CA VAL A 154 -7.10 15.44 1.45
C VAL A 154 -8.24 14.52 1.00
N TYR A 155 -8.89 14.85 -0.11
CA TYR A 155 -9.97 14.02 -0.67
C TYR A 155 -9.42 12.72 -1.24
N ASP A 156 -8.30 12.77 -1.95
CA ASP A 156 -7.62 11.56 -2.45
C ASP A 156 -7.20 10.67 -1.28
N PHE A 157 -6.72 11.28 -0.19
CA PHE A 157 -6.37 10.55 1.02
C PHE A 157 -7.60 9.86 1.62
N LYS A 158 -8.71 10.57 1.80
CA LYS A 158 -9.96 10.04 2.36
C LYS A 158 -10.43 8.80 1.60
N TYR A 159 -10.64 8.91 0.30
CA TYR A 159 -11.14 7.79 -0.51
C TYR A 159 -10.17 6.61 -0.56
N ARG A 160 -8.85 6.86 -0.56
CA ARG A 160 -7.84 5.82 -0.44
C ARG A 160 -7.94 5.11 0.92
N ASN A 161 -8.04 5.86 2.01
CA ASN A 161 -8.17 5.32 3.36
C ASN A 161 -9.47 4.52 3.52
N ASP A 162 -10.59 5.00 2.97
CA ASP A 162 -11.85 4.27 2.96
C ASP A 162 -11.74 2.92 2.22
N SER A 163 -11.00 2.87 1.12
CA SER A 163 -10.75 1.62 0.40
C SER A 163 -9.86 0.66 1.20
N ILE A 164 -8.89 1.19 1.95
CA ILE A 164 -8.06 0.40 2.89
C ILE A 164 -8.92 -0.19 4.00
N LEU A 165 -9.77 0.61 4.63
CA LEU A 165 -10.65 0.16 5.72
C LEU A 165 -11.59 -0.99 5.33
N LYS A 166 -11.95 -1.08 4.04
CA LYS A 166 -12.84 -2.12 3.49
C LYS A 166 -12.09 -3.31 2.90
N TYR A 167 -10.74 -3.30 2.94
CA TYR A 167 -9.95 -4.31 2.27
C TYR A 167 -9.84 -5.61 3.06
N ASP A 168 -10.34 -6.68 2.45
CA ASP A 168 -10.19 -8.06 2.92
C ASP A 168 -10.33 -9.02 1.73
N VAL A 169 -9.32 -9.86 1.51
CA VAL A 169 -9.35 -10.91 0.48
C VAL A 169 -9.04 -12.30 1.05
N GLU A 170 -9.02 -12.46 2.39
CA GLU A 170 -8.64 -13.69 3.06
C GLU A 170 -9.39 -14.91 2.52
N ASP A 171 -10.71 -14.83 2.48
CA ASP A 171 -11.56 -15.93 2.02
C ASP A 171 -11.35 -16.32 0.54
N LYS A 172 -10.66 -15.47 -0.23
CA LYS A 172 -10.43 -15.66 -1.67
C LYS A 172 -9.00 -16.09 -2.01
N LEU A 173 -8.08 -16.06 -1.05
CA LEU A 173 -6.66 -16.37 -1.29
C LEU A 173 -6.46 -17.78 -1.86
N SER A 174 -7.30 -18.74 -1.48
CA SER A 174 -7.28 -20.09 -2.01
C SER A 174 -7.61 -20.19 -3.52
N ASN A 175 -8.19 -19.14 -4.11
CA ASN A 175 -8.46 -19.06 -5.55
C ASN A 175 -7.21 -18.77 -6.37
N ILE A 176 -6.14 -18.26 -5.76
CA ILE A 176 -4.90 -17.89 -6.45
C ILE A 176 -4.28 -19.16 -7.05
N LYS A 177 -4.14 -19.16 -8.38
CA LYS A 177 -3.51 -20.24 -9.15
C LYS A 177 -2.06 -19.91 -9.53
N ALA A 178 -1.75 -18.62 -9.56
CA ALA A 178 -0.42 -18.13 -9.86
C ALA A 178 0.57 -18.58 -8.79
N LYS A 179 1.82 -18.86 -9.19
CA LYS A 179 2.90 -19.08 -8.24
C LYS A 179 3.20 -17.78 -7.51
N ALA A 180 3.24 -17.81 -6.19
CA ALA A 180 3.42 -16.62 -5.37
C ALA A 180 4.80 -16.59 -4.72
N LEU A 181 5.55 -15.51 -4.93
CA LEU A 181 6.70 -15.15 -4.11
C LEU A 181 6.33 -13.94 -3.26
N ILE A 182 6.35 -14.12 -1.96
CA ILE A 182 5.98 -13.11 -0.98
C ILE A 182 7.21 -12.80 -0.15
N ILE A 183 7.62 -11.56 -0.14
CA ILE A 183 8.84 -11.09 0.50
C ILE A 183 8.44 -10.09 1.56
N THR A 184 8.94 -10.29 2.78
CA THR A 184 8.63 -9.40 3.90
C THR A 184 9.86 -9.14 4.74
N SER A 185 9.97 -7.91 5.25
CA SER A 185 10.98 -7.57 6.25
C SER A 185 10.62 -8.16 7.61
N THR A 186 11.63 -8.32 8.47
CA THR A 186 11.42 -8.69 9.88
C THR A 186 10.90 -7.53 10.73
N GLU A 187 11.06 -6.31 10.23
CA GLU A 187 10.73 -5.11 11.00
C GLU A 187 9.23 -4.79 10.92
N GLU A 188 8.57 -4.80 12.06
CA GLU A 188 7.21 -4.32 12.17
C GLU A 188 7.16 -2.79 12.34
N ASN A 189 6.14 -2.22 11.77
CA ASN A 189 5.76 -0.83 12.03
C ASN A 189 4.28 -0.75 12.47
N GLY A 190 3.73 0.45 12.60
CA GLY A 190 2.33 0.59 12.99
C GLY A 190 1.32 0.02 11.98
N TYR A 191 1.70 -0.05 10.70
CA TYR A 191 0.83 -0.53 9.62
C TYR A 191 1.04 -1.97 9.24
N PHE A 192 2.20 -2.55 9.54
CA PHE A 192 2.60 -3.84 9.02
C PHE A 192 3.23 -4.71 10.12
N ASN A 193 2.74 -5.94 10.22
CA ASN A 193 3.30 -6.97 11.10
C ASN A 193 3.49 -8.26 10.29
N PRO A 194 4.73 -8.69 10.04
CA PRO A 194 5.03 -9.88 9.24
C PRO A 194 4.31 -11.15 9.71
N GLU A 195 4.18 -11.33 11.03
CA GLU A 195 3.54 -12.52 11.61
C GLU A 195 2.03 -12.60 11.31
N LEU A 196 1.38 -11.43 11.23
CA LEU A 196 -0.06 -11.35 11.00
C LEU A 196 -0.41 -11.15 9.52
N ASP A 197 0.42 -10.41 8.80
CA ASP A 197 0.12 -9.94 7.45
C ASP A 197 0.71 -10.83 6.36
N THR A 198 1.79 -11.58 6.65
CA THR A 198 2.55 -12.32 5.63
C THR A 198 2.68 -13.80 5.92
N LEU A 199 3.08 -14.19 7.12
CA LEU A 199 3.32 -15.61 7.42
C LEU A 199 2.11 -16.52 7.18
N PRO A 200 0.85 -16.10 7.45
CA PRO A 200 -0.32 -16.93 7.17
C PRO A 200 -0.52 -17.27 5.68
N LEU A 201 0.02 -16.43 4.77
CA LEU A 201 -0.12 -16.63 3.33
C LEU A 201 0.50 -17.93 2.84
N LYS A 202 1.49 -18.46 3.58
CA LYS A 202 2.12 -19.77 3.29
C LYS A 202 1.11 -20.92 3.30
N ASP A 203 0.09 -20.83 4.15
CA ASP A 203 -0.95 -21.85 4.28
C ASP A 203 -2.22 -21.50 3.47
N LEU A 204 -2.44 -20.22 3.21
CA LEU A 204 -3.62 -19.70 2.52
C LEU A 204 -3.51 -19.73 1.00
N ILE A 205 -2.28 -19.65 0.45
CA ILE A 205 -2.00 -19.72 -0.99
C ILE A 205 -1.27 -21.02 -1.31
N LYS A 206 -1.86 -21.85 -2.16
CA LYS A 206 -1.42 -23.23 -2.43
C LYS A 206 0.03 -23.33 -2.95
N ASP A 207 0.44 -22.47 -3.86
CA ASP A 207 1.79 -22.46 -4.46
C ASP A 207 2.49 -21.15 -4.09
N SER A 208 2.85 -21.04 -2.81
CA SER A 208 3.48 -19.85 -2.27
C SER A 208 4.84 -20.14 -1.63
N THR A 209 5.74 -19.19 -1.78
CA THR A 209 7.02 -19.10 -1.05
C THR A 209 7.04 -17.79 -0.31
N VAL A 210 7.26 -17.85 0.99
CA VAL A 210 7.43 -16.66 1.85
C VAL A 210 8.89 -16.54 2.22
N LEU A 211 9.50 -15.41 1.87
CA LEU A 211 10.87 -15.05 2.25
C LEU A 211 10.83 -13.92 3.26
N ILE A 212 11.58 -14.06 4.32
CA ILE A 212 11.76 -13.05 5.36
C ILE A 212 13.20 -12.56 5.27
N PHE A 213 13.40 -11.27 5.29
CA PHE A 213 14.72 -10.65 5.29
C PHE A 213 14.85 -9.60 6.39
N ASP A 214 16.05 -9.47 6.92
CA ASP A 214 16.37 -8.42 7.88
C ASP A 214 16.63 -7.10 7.14
N LEU A 215 15.94 -6.05 7.56
CA LEU A 215 16.29 -4.69 7.16
C LEU A 215 17.56 -4.29 7.88
N ASN A 216 18.60 -3.96 7.14
CA ASN A 216 19.78 -3.33 7.73
C ASN A 216 19.49 -1.84 7.97
N LEU A 217 19.11 -1.52 9.21
CA LEU A 217 18.79 -0.15 9.65
C LEU A 217 20.02 0.65 10.12
N ASP A 218 21.24 0.16 9.88
CA ASP A 218 22.46 0.80 10.38
C ASP A 218 22.79 2.15 9.69
N ASN A 219 22.05 2.52 8.64
CA ASN A 219 22.21 3.79 7.95
C ASN A 219 20.93 4.62 8.03
N LEU A 220 21.08 5.90 8.40
CA LEU A 220 20.03 6.93 8.36
C LEU A 220 19.39 7.11 6.97
N ASN A 221 20.00 6.59 5.94
CA ASN A 221 19.42 6.43 4.62
C ASN A 221 18.56 5.16 4.61
N TYR A 222 17.29 5.33 4.84
CA TYR A 222 16.20 4.36 4.86
C TYR A 222 16.09 3.59 3.52
N GLN A 223 17.16 2.96 3.09
CA GLN A 223 17.16 2.06 1.94
C GLN A 223 17.24 0.64 2.46
N ALA A 224 16.13 -0.07 2.35
CA ALA A 224 16.13 -1.50 2.55
C ALA A 224 17.22 -2.12 1.66
N ASP A 225 18.14 -2.83 2.26
CA ASP A 225 19.13 -3.59 1.51
C ASP A 225 18.48 -4.88 1.00
N TYR A 226 17.93 -4.82 -0.20
CA TYR A 226 17.35 -5.96 -0.89
C TYR A 226 18.40 -6.89 -1.53
N SER A 227 19.70 -6.68 -1.31
CA SER A 227 20.75 -7.51 -1.91
C SER A 227 20.58 -8.99 -1.56
N ASN A 228 20.15 -9.28 -0.33
CA ASN A 228 19.96 -10.64 0.16
C ASN A 228 18.74 -11.36 -0.45
N VAL A 229 17.78 -10.63 -1.01
CA VAL A 229 16.60 -11.21 -1.66
C VAL A 229 16.68 -11.16 -3.18
N GLY A 230 17.61 -10.37 -3.73
CA GLY A 230 17.75 -10.20 -5.17
C GLY A 230 18.01 -11.51 -5.92
N GLU A 231 18.87 -12.39 -5.37
CA GLU A 231 19.15 -13.69 -5.96
C GLU A 231 17.91 -14.60 -5.98
N GLU A 232 17.14 -14.63 -4.89
CA GLU A 232 15.92 -15.42 -4.79
C GLU A 232 14.83 -14.92 -5.77
N VAL A 233 14.70 -13.61 -5.93
CA VAL A 233 13.80 -13.01 -6.93
C VAL A 233 14.23 -13.43 -8.34
N ILE A 234 15.53 -13.37 -8.65
CA ILE A 234 16.05 -13.79 -9.96
C ILE A 234 15.80 -15.27 -10.19
N LEU A 235 16.04 -16.13 -9.19
CA LEU A 235 15.78 -17.56 -9.27
C LEU A 235 14.28 -17.84 -9.49
N PHE A 236 13.42 -17.12 -8.82
CA PHE A 236 11.97 -17.21 -8.99
C PHE A 236 11.56 -16.81 -10.41
N LEU A 237 11.99 -15.66 -10.89
CA LEU A 237 11.64 -15.16 -12.22
C LEU A 237 12.20 -16.01 -13.36
N ASN A 238 13.35 -16.67 -13.17
CA ASN A 238 13.94 -17.56 -14.16
C ASN A 238 13.06 -18.77 -14.48
N GLN A 239 12.14 -19.16 -13.57
CA GLN A 239 11.20 -20.26 -13.82
C GLN A 239 10.18 -19.94 -14.92
N PHE A 240 9.98 -18.66 -15.25
CA PHE A 240 9.00 -18.16 -16.21
C PHE A 240 9.66 -17.62 -17.51
N LYS A 241 10.98 -17.73 -17.63
CA LYS A 241 11.67 -17.39 -18.89
C LYS A 241 11.28 -18.43 -19.96
N ARG A 242 10.77 -17.93 -21.07
CA ARG A 242 10.48 -18.71 -22.27
C ARG A 242 11.62 -18.64 -23.26
#